data_a73eeb4217d1e425bf028516b4aca264
#
_entry.id   a73eeb4217d1e425bf028516b4aca264
#
_cell.length_a   1.000
_cell.length_b   1.000
_cell.length_c   1.000
_cell.angle_alpha   90.00
_cell.angle_beta   90.00
_cell.angle_gamma   90.00
#
_symmetry.space_group_name_H-M   'P 1'
#
loop_
_entity.id
_entity.type
_entity.pdbx_description
1 polymer ?
#
loop_
_entity_poly.entity_id
_entity_poly.type
_entity_poly.pdbx_seq_one_letter_code
_entity_poly.pdbx_strand_id
1 'polypeptide(L)'
;KEFRNGNLESKIKVEGREIINEIISNNRQVVFISGHLSNFELMAMELEKAGINLSAIYRPLNNIFLNGIMEKIRIKNICKHQIKKGVGGLKKLIKLKKKNFSTALMIDQRVREGILSNFFNSKALTTTIPAQLVKKFNTPVIPVYIERVKDLNFKITINEPIIFSKESSVQ
;
A
#
# COMPACT_ATOMS: atom_id res chain seq x y z
N LYS A 1 4.56 -14.02 10.94
CA LYS A 1 3.73 -14.46 12.08
C LYS A 1 4.21 -13.75 13.35
N GLU A 2 5.47 -13.82 13.72
CA GLU A 2 6.03 -13.26 14.97
C GLU A 2 5.79 -11.76 15.11
N PHE A 3 6.02 -11.00 14.06
CA PHE A 3 5.71 -9.56 14.04
C PHE A 3 4.21 -9.27 14.23
N ARG A 4 3.32 -10.10 13.66
CA ARG A 4 1.87 -9.91 13.80
C ARG A 4 1.39 -10.20 15.22
N ASN A 5 1.98 -11.16 15.88
CA ASN A 5 1.61 -11.55 17.25
C ASN A 5 2.21 -10.66 18.34
N GLY A 6 2.98 -9.62 17.97
CA GLY A 6 3.61 -8.71 18.91
C GLY A 6 4.95 -9.16 19.48
N ASN A 7 5.38 -10.41 19.25
CA ASN A 7 6.63 -10.93 19.80
C ASN A 7 7.88 -10.13 19.36
N LEU A 8 7.80 -9.49 18.19
CA LEU A 8 8.88 -8.65 17.62
C LEU A 8 8.43 -7.20 17.40
N GLU A 9 7.45 -6.71 18.15
CA GLU A 9 6.93 -5.35 17.99
C GLU A 9 7.99 -4.29 18.27
N SER A 10 8.83 -4.49 19.29
CA SER A 10 9.97 -3.63 19.61
C SER A 10 11.02 -3.53 18.50
N LYS A 11 10.96 -4.43 17.51
CA LYS A 11 11.85 -4.44 16.34
C LYS A 11 11.36 -3.55 15.19
N ILE A 12 10.18 -2.96 15.31
CA ILE A 12 9.62 -2.06 14.31
C ILE A 12 9.42 -0.68 14.91
N LYS A 13 10.23 0.28 14.47
CA LYS A 13 10.03 1.70 14.77
C LYS A 13 9.15 2.30 13.68
N VAL A 14 8.06 2.96 14.05
CA VAL A 14 7.17 3.68 13.11
C VAL A 14 7.29 5.18 13.38
N GLU A 15 7.74 5.93 12.38
CA GLU A 15 7.76 7.39 12.34
C GLU A 15 6.54 7.88 11.53
N GLY A 16 5.90 8.97 11.96
CA GLY A 16 4.66 9.49 11.36
C GLY A 16 3.40 8.79 11.89
N ARG A 17 3.41 8.26 13.13
CA ARG A 17 2.23 7.66 13.77
C ARG A 17 1.09 8.65 13.93
N GLU A 18 1.39 9.91 14.12
CA GLU A 18 0.42 11.01 14.23
C GLU A 18 -0.45 11.11 12.97
N ILE A 19 0.13 10.88 11.78
CA ILE A 19 -0.60 10.86 10.50
C ILE A 19 -1.60 9.70 10.48
N ILE A 20 -1.21 8.51 10.96
CA ILE A 20 -2.12 7.36 11.06
C ILE A 20 -3.28 7.69 12.01
N ASN A 21 -2.98 8.27 13.18
CA ASN A 21 -3.98 8.62 14.18
C ASN A 21 -4.98 9.64 13.63
N GLU A 22 -4.51 10.64 12.87
CA GLU A 22 -5.36 11.60 12.17
C GLU A 22 -6.29 10.93 11.13
N ILE A 23 -5.76 10.01 10.33
CA ILE A 23 -6.56 9.25 9.36
C ILE A 23 -7.67 8.48 10.04
N ILE A 24 -7.37 7.83 11.17
CA ILE A 24 -8.33 7.01 11.93
C ILE A 24 -9.38 7.91 12.59
N SER A 25 -8.96 8.95 13.31
CA SER A 25 -9.86 9.84 14.04
C SER A 25 -10.83 10.57 13.12
N ASN A 26 -10.36 10.99 11.95
CA ASN A 26 -11.18 11.65 10.93
C ASN A 26 -11.93 10.67 10.01
N ASN A 27 -11.81 9.36 10.26
CA ASN A 27 -12.36 8.29 9.40
C ASN A 27 -12.07 8.54 7.90
N ARG A 28 -10.84 8.99 7.60
CA ARG A 28 -10.44 9.43 6.26
C ARG A 28 -9.86 8.26 5.49
N GLN A 29 -10.29 8.06 4.26
CA GLN A 29 -9.64 7.10 3.37
C GLN A 29 -8.49 7.74 2.60
N VAL A 30 -7.42 6.98 2.39
CA VAL A 30 -6.21 7.44 1.70
C VAL A 30 -5.68 6.38 0.72
N VAL A 31 -4.71 6.77 -0.10
CA VAL A 31 -3.94 5.85 -0.95
C VAL A 31 -2.51 5.83 -0.44
N PHE A 32 -2.10 4.73 0.18
CA PHE A 32 -0.71 4.50 0.55
C PHE A 32 0.07 3.99 -0.66
N ILE A 33 1.19 4.62 -0.96
CA ILE A 33 2.12 4.21 -2.02
C ILE A 33 3.48 3.86 -1.44
N SER A 34 4.12 2.86 -2.02
CA SER A 34 5.46 2.43 -1.62
C SER A 34 6.20 1.73 -2.77
N GLY A 35 7.43 1.32 -2.51
CA GLY A 35 8.24 0.41 -3.31
C GLY A 35 8.46 -0.94 -2.62
N HIS A 36 9.01 -1.91 -3.36
CA HIS A 36 9.41 -3.22 -2.82
C HIS A 36 10.73 -3.12 -2.03
N LEU A 37 10.73 -2.24 -1.04
CA LEU A 37 11.88 -1.95 -0.21
C LEU A 37 11.91 -2.89 1.00
N SER A 38 13.07 -3.47 1.29
CA SER A 38 13.29 -4.30 2.48
C SER A 38 12.15 -5.32 2.71
N ASN A 39 11.58 -5.41 3.91
CA ASN A 39 10.42 -6.25 4.20
C ASN A 39 9.11 -5.45 4.08
N PHE A 40 8.77 -5.07 2.85
CA PHE A 40 7.63 -4.19 2.55
C PHE A 40 6.27 -4.71 3.06
N GLU A 41 6.11 -6.01 3.26
CA GLU A 41 4.86 -6.56 3.80
C GLU A 41 4.57 -6.10 5.24
N LEU A 42 5.62 -5.76 6.02
CA LEU A 42 5.45 -5.21 7.36
C LEU A 42 4.72 -3.86 7.36
N MET A 43 4.86 -3.05 6.31
CA MET A 43 4.15 -1.77 6.21
C MET A 43 2.63 -1.97 6.22
N ALA A 44 2.12 -2.84 5.37
CA ALA A 44 0.68 -3.13 5.32
C ALA A 44 0.18 -3.77 6.63
N MET A 45 1.01 -4.61 7.26
CA MET A 45 0.70 -5.21 8.55
C MET A 45 0.59 -4.15 9.66
N GLU A 46 1.54 -3.23 9.74
CA GLU A 46 1.53 -2.19 10.78
C GLU A 46 0.39 -1.18 10.59
N LEU A 47 0.07 -0.82 9.35
CA LEU A 47 -1.08 0.03 9.04
C LEU A 47 -2.40 -0.63 9.48
N GLU A 48 -2.58 -1.93 9.22
CA GLU A 48 -3.78 -2.65 9.65
C GLU A 48 -3.82 -2.86 11.17
N LYS A 49 -2.68 -3.18 11.81
CA LYS A 49 -2.58 -3.27 13.27
C LYS A 49 -2.93 -1.95 13.96
N ALA A 50 -2.56 -0.84 13.36
CA ALA A 50 -2.89 0.49 13.87
C ALA A 50 -4.38 0.85 13.76
N GLY A 51 -5.20 0.05 13.06
CA GLY A 51 -6.65 0.25 12.91
C GLY A 51 -7.09 0.84 11.58
N ILE A 52 -6.19 0.98 10.60
CA ILE A 52 -6.58 1.42 9.26
C ILE A 52 -7.40 0.31 8.58
N ASN A 53 -8.59 0.66 8.10
CA ASN A 53 -9.35 -0.19 7.17
C ASN A 53 -8.60 -0.30 5.85
N LEU A 54 -7.76 -1.31 5.70
CA LEU A 54 -6.80 -1.42 4.61
C LEU A 54 -7.18 -2.47 3.57
N SER A 55 -6.96 -2.15 2.30
CA SER A 55 -6.92 -3.10 1.18
C SER A 55 -5.56 -3.00 0.48
N ALA A 56 -4.87 -4.12 0.30
CA ALA A 56 -3.57 -4.17 -0.35
C ALA A 56 -3.67 -4.80 -1.75
N ILE A 57 -3.13 -4.10 -2.76
CA ILE A 57 -3.09 -4.61 -4.13
C ILE A 57 -1.84 -5.46 -4.30
N TYR A 58 -1.98 -6.65 -4.84
CA TYR A 58 -0.86 -7.54 -5.13
C TYR A 58 -0.99 -8.24 -6.48
N ARG A 59 0.15 -8.64 -7.03
CA ARG A 59 0.22 -9.51 -8.19
C ARG A 59 0.23 -10.97 -7.72
N PRO A 60 -0.68 -11.84 -8.21
CA PRO A 60 -0.64 -13.28 -7.93
C PRO A 60 0.68 -13.91 -8.38
N LEU A 61 1.11 -14.94 -7.67
CA LEU A 61 2.24 -15.75 -8.10
C LEU A 61 1.87 -16.53 -9.38
N ASN A 62 2.87 -16.75 -10.23
CA ASN A 62 2.66 -17.55 -11.46
C ASN A 62 2.32 -19.01 -11.13
N ASN A 63 2.86 -19.55 -10.02
CA ASN A 63 2.50 -20.87 -9.53
C ASN A 63 1.17 -20.79 -8.77
N ILE A 64 0.10 -21.39 -9.35
CA ILE A 64 -1.27 -21.35 -8.80
C ILE A 64 -1.41 -22.07 -7.45
N PHE A 65 -0.64 -23.14 -7.21
CA PHE A 65 -0.66 -23.87 -5.93
C PHE A 65 -0.03 -23.03 -4.82
N LEU A 66 1.14 -22.46 -5.06
CA LEU A 66 1.82 -21.58 -4.10
C LEU A 66 1.04 -20.28 -3.88
N ASN A 67 0.37 -19.77 -4.92
CA ASN A 67 -0.43 -18.54 -4.78
C ASN A 67 -1.53 -18.69 -3.74
N GLY A 68 -2.25 -19.82 -3.72
CA GLY A 68 -3.30 -20.06 -2.73
C GLY A 68 -2.76 -20.09 -1.29
N ILE A 69 -1.58 -20.67 -1.08
CA ILE A 69 -0.91 -20.70 0.23
C ILE A 69 -0.48 -19.29 0.63
N MET A 70 0.19 -18.56 -0.27
CA MET A 70 0.66 -17.20 0.00
C MET A 70 -0.49 -16.24 0.29
N GLU A 71 -1.60 -16.34 -0.44
CA GLU A 71 -2.78 -15.52 -0.20
C GLU A 71 -3.35 -15.74 1.21
N LYS A 72 -3.47 -17.01 1.64
CA LYS A 72 -3.91 -17.35 3.00
C LYS A 72 -2.97 -16.79 4.08
N ILE A 73 -1.65 -16.89 3.86
CA ILE A 73 -0.63 -16.35 4.77
C ILE A 73 -0.75 -14.83 4.87
N ARG A 74 -0.90 -14.13 3.73
CA ARG A 74 -1.05 -12.68 3.68
C ARG A 74 -2.33 -12.20 4.35
N ILE A 75 -3.46 -12.85 4.07
CA ILE A 75 -4.75 -12.54 4.70
C ILE A 75 -4.65 -12.69 6.22
N LYS A 76 -4.00 -13.74 6.69
CA LYS A 76 -3.88 -14.04 8.13
C LYS A 76 -2.90 -13.11 8.85
N ASN A 77 -1.76 -12.78 8.22
CA ASN A 77 -0.64 -12.16 8.93
C ASN A 77 -0.32 -10.73 8.48
N ILE A 78 -0.78 -10.30 7.30
CA ILE A 78 -0.41 -9.00 6.74
C ILE A 78 -1.62 -8.07 6.68
N CYS A 79 -2.57 -8.35 5.79
CA CYS A 79 -3.74 -7.51 5.59
C CYS A 79 -4.92 -8.37 5.13
N LYS A 80 -6.07 -8.22 5.78
CA LYS A 80 -7.27 -9.03 5.54
C LYS A 80 -7.80 -8.92 4.11
N HIS A 81 -7.76 -7.73 3.52
CA HIS A 81 -8.31 -7.48 2.19
C HIS A 81 -7.20 -7.43 1.13
N GLN A 82 -6.83 -8.61 0.64
CA GLN A 82 -5.91 -8.76 -0.48
C GLN A 82 -6.67 -8.62 -1.81
N ILE A 83 -6.21 -7.73 -2.68
CA ILE A 83 -6.81 -7.42 -3.98
C ILE A 83 -5.88 -7.88 -5.10
N LYS A 84 -6.29 -8.88 -5.86
CA LYS A 84 -5.54 -9.33 -7.04
C LYS A 84 -5.55 -8.25 -8.12
N LYS A 85 -4.39 -7.96 -8.71
CA LYS A 85 -4.29 -7.08 -9.88
C LYS A 85 -5.15 -7.64 -11.03
N GLY A 86 -5.85 -6.77 -11.76
CA GLY A 86 -6.71 -7.10 -12.90
C GLY A 86 -8.15 -6.60 -12.74
N VAL A 87 -8.98 -6.86 -13.76
CA VAL A 87 -10.36 -6.29 -13.85
C VAL A 87 -11.23 -6.70 -12.65
N GLY A 88 -11.18 -7.95 -12.23
CA GLY A 88 -11.92 -8.42 -11.06
C GLY A 88 -11.47 -7.76 -9.76
N GLY A 89 -10.16 -7.55 -9.60
CA GLY A 89 -9.59 -6.84 -8.48
C GLY A 89 -10.01 -5.38 -8.44
N LEU A 90 -10.06 -4.70 -9.60
CA LEU A 90 -10.50 -3.32 -9.67
C LEU A 90 -11.97 -3.16 -9.20
N LYS A 91 -12.86 -4.07 -9.61
CA LYS A 91 -14.26 -4.07 -9.13
C LYS A 91 -14.34 -4.23 -7.60
N LYS A 92 -13.54 -5.16 -7.04
CA LYS A 92 -13.46 -5.38 -5.58
C LYS A 92 -12.90 -4.15 -4.87
N LEU A 93 -11.86 -3.53 -5.42
CA LEU A 93 -11.26 -2.31 -4.89
C LEU A 93 -12.27 -1.16 -4.81
N ILE A 94 -12.99 -0.88 -5.91
CA ILE A 94 -14.03 0.17 -5.94
C ILE A 94 -15.11 -0.10 -4.88
N LYS A 95 -15.52 -1.37 -4.71
CA LYS A 95 -16.50 -1.75 -3.69
C LYS A 95 -16.00 -1.49 -2.27
N LEU A 96 -14.72 -1.78 -1.99
CA LEU A 96 -14.09 -1.49 -0.70
C LEU A 96 -13.91 0.01 -0.47
N LYS A 97 -13.51 0.77 -1.50
CA LYS A 97 -13.41 2.24 -1.41
C LYS A 97 -14.76 2.88 -1.04
N LYS A 98 -15.88 2.40 -1.57
CA LYS A 98 -17.22 2.86 -1.16
C LYS A 98 -17.56 2.54 0.30
N LYS A 99 -16.85 1.59 0.93
CA LYS A 99 -16.96 1.23 2.34
C LYS A 99 -15.87 1.88 3.21
N ASN A 100 -15.28 2.94 2.73
CA ASN A 100 -14.23 3.73 3.41
C ASN A 100 -12.92 2.96 3.68
N PHE A 101 -12.53 2.03 2.79
CA PHE A 101 -11.23 1.38 2.87
C PHE A 101 -10.15 2.21 2.20
N SER A 102 -9.04 2.39 2.90
CA SER A 102 -7.77 2.87 2.34
C SER A 102 -7.15 1.80 1.44
N THR A 103 -6.27 2.22 0.54
CA THR A 103 -5.64 1.29 -0.41
C THR A 103 -4.13 1.41 -0.33
N ALA A 104 -3.43 0.27 -0.20
CA ALA A 104 -1.97 0.22 -0.30
C ALA A 104 -1.55 -0.47 -1.60
N LEU A 105 -0.56 0.10 -2.28
CA LEU A 105 0.01 -0.46 -3.50
C LEU A 105 1.48 -0.09 -3.69
N MET A 106 2.22 -0.98 -4.34
CA MET A 106 3.59 -0.74 -4.78
C MET A 106 3.60 -0.12 -6.18
N ILE A 107 4.44 0.88 -6.39
CA ILE A 107 4.46 1.67 -7.63
C ILE A 107 5.79 1.57 -8.40
N ASP A 108 6.77 0.87 -7.88
CA ASP A 108 8.14 0.77 -8.39
C ASP A 108 8.35 -0.30 -9.46
N GLN A 109 7.33 -1.09 -9.78
CA GLN A 109 7.43 -2.10 -10.83
C GLN A 109 6.88 -1.60 -12.16
N ARG A 110 7.59 -1.94 -13.24
CA ARG A 110 7.13 -1.72 -14.61
C ARG A 110 5.78 -2.39 -14.84
N VAL A 111 4.84 -1.65 -15.41
CA VAL A 111 3.52 -2.17 -15.80
C VAL A 111 3.27 -1.92 -17.28
N ARG A 112 2.84 -2.95 -18.03
CA ARG A 112 2.61 -2.84 -19.48
C ARG A 112 1.51 -1.83 -19.83
N GLU A 113 0.50 -1.72 -19.00
CA GLU A 113 -0.64 -0.81 -19.13
C GLU A 113 -0.38 0.58 -18.51
N GLY A 114 0.88 0.86 -18.15
CA GLY A 114 1.31 2.13 -17.57
C GLY A 114 1.53 3.21 -18.63
N ILE A 115 1.80 4.40 -18.15
CA ILE A 115 2.25 5.53 -18.97
C ILE A 115 3.78 5.65 -18.90
N LEU A 116 4.38 6.18 -19.94
CA LEU A 116 5.79 6.56 -19.92
C LEU A 116 5.95 7.84 -19.11
N SER A 117 6.58 7.75 -17.95
CA SER A 117 6.94 8.88 -17.12
C SER A 117 8.46 8.97 -16.95
N ASN A 118 8.96 10.17 -16.70
CA ASN A 118 10.36 10.37 -16.41
C ASN A 118 10.67 9.82 -15.01
N PHE A 119 11.68 8.95 -14.93
CA PHE A 119 12.21 8.41 -13.69
C PHE A 119 13.73 8.61 -13.73
N PHE A 120 14.22 9.57 -12.98
CA PHE A 120 15.57 10.11 -13.13
C PHE A 120 15.82 10.53 -14.60
N ASN A 121 16.86 10.08 -15.23
CA ASN A 121 17.21 10.41 -16.62
C ASN A 121 16.69 9.41 -17.66
N SER A 122 15.74 8.55 -17.28
CA SER A 122 15.18 7.50 -18.15
C SER A 122 13.66 7.51 -18.13
N LYS A 123 13.04 7.02 -19.20
CA LYS A 123 11.60 6.82 -19.25
C LYS A 123 11.22 5.44 -18.73
N ALA A 124 10.28 5.37 -17.81
CA ALA A 124 9.77 4.14 -17.24
C ALA A 124 8.25 4.02 -17.40
N LEU A 125 7.78 2.80 -17.70
CA LEU A 125 6.35 2.49 -17.70
C LEU A 125 5.83 2.42 -16.27
N THR A 126 5.11 3.46 -15.85
CA THR A 126 4.64 3.67 -14.48
C THR A 126 3.15 3.42 -14.38
N THR A 127 2.72 2.81 -13.28
CA THR A 127 1.29 2.55 -13.01
C THR A 127 0.50 3.83 -12.82
N THR A 128 -0.69 3.90 -13.41
CA THR A 128 -1.63 5.02 -13.24
C THR A 128 -2.66 4.77 -12.13
N ILE A 129 -2.65 3.60 -11.49
CA ILE A 129 -3.67 3.21 -10.49
C ILE A 129 -3.77 4.23 -9.35
N PRO A 130 -2.68 4.72 -8.73
CA PRO A 130 -2.78 5.71 -7.66
C PRO A 130 -3.49 6.98 -8.13
N ALA A 131 -3.06 7.53 -9.27
CA ALA A 131 -3.65 8.75 -9.84
C ALA A 131 -5.15 8.57 -10.17
N GLN A 132 -5.53 7.42 -10.74
CA GLN A 132 -6.94 7.10 -11.01
C GLN A 132 -7.77 7.02 -9.72
N LEU A 133 -7.23 6.45 -8.64
CA LEU A 133 -7.90 6.38 -7.35
C LEU A 133 -8.07 7.77 -6.74
N VAL A 134 -7.03 8.59 -6.77
CA VAL A 134 -7.07 9.98 -6.31
C VAL A 134 -8.13 10.76 -7.06
N LYS A 135 -8.08 10.75 -8.40
CA LYS A 135 -9.03 11.48 -9.24
C LYS A 135 -10.48 11.03 -9.02
N LYS A 136 -10.71 9.72 -8.87
CA LYS A 136 -12.05 9.17 -8.70
C LYS A 136 -12.64 9.41 -7.31
N PHE A 137 -11.83 9.32 -6.26
CA PHE A 137 -12.30 9.33 -4.87
C PHE A 137 -11.87 10.56 -4.09
N ASN A 138 -11.14 11.47 -4.71
CA ASN A 138 -10.61 12.70 -4.09
C ASN A 138 -9.86 12.40 -2.77
N THR A 139 -9.01 11.38 -2.79
CA THR A 139 -8.27 10.91 -1.62
C THR A 139 -6.82 11.35 -1.69
N PRO A 140 -6.19 11.73 -0.56
CA PRO A 140 -4.77 12.04 -0.55
C PRO A 140 -3.93 10.78 -0.76
N VAL A 141 -2.70 11.00 -1.21
CA VAL A 141 -1.68 9.97 -1.34
C VAL A 141 -0.69 10.11 -0.19
N ILE A 142 -0.36 9.00 0.45
CA ILE A 142 0.62 8.96 1.53
C ILE A 142 1.76 8.05 1.13
N PRO A 143 2.96 8.60 0.89
CA PRO A 143 4.15 7.80 0.68
C PRO A 143 4.57 7.11 1.99
N VAL A 144 4.81 5.81 1.91
CA VAL A 144 5.31 5.02 3.04
C VAL A 144 6.49 4.19 2.56
N TYR A 145 7.54 4.13 3.33
CA TYR A 145 8.65 3.23 3.02
C TYR A 145 9.18 2.54 4.26
N ILE A 146 9.91 1.45 4.06
CA ILE A 146 10.53 0.68 5.11
C ILE A 146 12.00 0.45 4.82
N GLU A 147 12.81 0.57 5.83
CA GLU A 147 14.23 0.23 5.79
C GLU A 147 14.58 -0.78 6.89
N ARG A 148 15.53 -1.64 6.60
CA ARG A 148 16.15 -2.48 7.61
C ARG A 148 17.34 -1.72 8.19
N VAL A 149 17.26 -1.34 9.45
CA VAL A 149 18.32 -0.58 10.11
C VAL A 149 19.48 -1.51 10.50
N LYS A 150 19.18 -2.61 11.19
CA LYS A 150 20.15 -3.63 11.60
C LYS A 150 19.41 -4.91 11.99
N ASP A 151 19.96 -6.08 11.61
CA ASP A 151 19.41 -7.40 11.94
C ASP A 151 17.92 -7.53 11.61
N LEU A 152 17.08 -7.73 12.63
CA LEU A 152 15.61 -7.77 12.52
C LEU A 152 14.95 -6.44 12.90
N ASN A 153 15.72 -5.34 13.01
CA ASN A 153 15.15 -4.04 13.32
C ASN A 153 14.79 -3.30 12.04
N PHE A 154 13.56 -2.84 11.96
CA PHE A 154 13.01 -2.11 10.82
C PHE A 154 12.53 -0.74 11.27
N LYS A 155 12.62 0.22 10.35
CA LYS A 155 12.01 1.53 10.50
C LYS A 155 11.01 1.73 9.37
N ILE A 156 9.76 2.04 9.71
CA ILE A 156 8.71 2.43 8.78
C ILE A 156 8.54 3.93 8.91
N THR A 157 8.63 4.64 7.80
CA THR A 157 8.40 6.09 7.73
C THR A 157 7.13 6.36 6.94
N ILE A 158 6.20 7.07 7.57
CA ILE A 158 4.94 7.53 6.98
C ILE A 158 5.10 9.02 6.73
N ASN A 159 5.07 9.41 5.47
CA ASN A 159 5.28 10.80 5.08
C ASN A 159 3.96 11.58 5.07
N GLU A 160 4.07 12.90 5.02
CA GLU A 160 2.94 13.80 4.93
C GLU A 160 2.05 13.50 3.72
N PRO A 161 0.74 13.67 3.86
CA PRO A 161 -0.22 13.48 2.79
C PRO A 161 0.01 14.44 1.62
N ILE A 162 0.11 13.91 0.42
CA ILE A 162 0.14 14.69 -0.82
C ILE A 162 -1.30 14.84 -1.30
N ILE A 163 -1.76 16.08 -1.41
CA ILE A 163 -3.09 16.42 -1.87
C ILE A 163 -2.97 16.94 -3.31
N PHE A 164 -3.74 16.34 -4.21
CA PHE A 164 -3.80 16.77 -5.61
C PHE A 164 -5.07 17.58 -5.86
N SER A 165 -4.97 18.67 -6.61
CA SER A 165 -6.14 19.41 -7.08
C SER A 165 -6.95 18.58 -8.09
N LYS A 166 -8.25 18.82 -8.19
CA LYS A 166 -9.11 18.14 -9.18
C LYS A 166 -8.69 18.43 -10.63
N GLU A 167 -7.97 19.52 -10.86
CA GLU A 167 -7.49 19.99 -12.17
C GLU A 167 -6.13 19.38 -12.53
N SER A 168 -5.47 18.69 -11.61
CA SER A 168 -4.18 18.04 -11.89
C SER A 168 -4.34 17.00 -13.00
N SER A 169 -3.63 17.18 -14.11
CA SER A 169 -3.59 16.19 -15.19
C SER A 169 -2.81 14.96 -14.73
N VAL A 170 -3.19 13.79 -15.24
CA VAL A 170 -2.39 12.56 -15.12
C VAL A 170 -1.33 12.63 -16.22
N GLN A 171 -0.22 13.33 -15.95
CA GLN A 171 0.98 13.31 -16.80
C GLN A 171 2.01 12.39 -16.22
#